data_f38972e1cecd5813dd77e2388b946a2e
#
_entry.id   f38972e1cecd5813dd77e2388b946a2e
#
_cell.length_a   1.000
_cell.length_b   1.000
_cell.length_c   1.000
_cell.angle_alpha   90.00
_cell.angle_beta   90.00
_cell.angle_gamma   90.00
#
_symmetry.space_group_name_H-M   'P 1'
#
loop_
_entity.id
_entity.type
_entity.pdbx_description
1 polymer ?
#
loop_
_entity_poly.entity_id
_entity_poly.type
_entity_poly.pdbx_seq_one_letter_code
_entity_poly.pdbx_strand_id
1 'polypeptide(L)'
;RPLAEILREPKLILAIVSAAMAYSIMSLIMTATPLSMHEIDHYSLDSTTRVLQSHILAMYAPSFFSGILIARLGVYKVVKLGLFLMILSLAVGWGNPEIFHYWLALILLGFGWNFLFLGGTTLLTECYRSSERFKVQAVNDFSVFGMQALGSLGAGVLLASVGWNGLLLAAIPGLVALLLAILLARRLVTN
;
A
#
# COMPACT_ATOMS: atom_id res chain seq x y z
N ARG A 1 11.29 11.95 24.32
CA ARG A 1 12.29 10.95 23.95
C ARG A 1 13.06 11.40 22.70
N PRO A 2 14.33 11.02 22.55
CA PRO A 2 15.08 11.20 21.29
C PRO A 2 14.39 10.46 20.15
N LEU A 3 14.42 11.05 18.93
CA LEU A 3 13.78 10.43 17.75
C LEU A 3 14.33 9.02 17.46
N ALA A 4 15.65 8.83 17.62
CA ALA A 4 16.30 7.53 17.42
C ALA A 4 15.81 6.42 18.36
N GLU A 5 15.37 6.76 19.56
CA GLU A 5 14.77 5.82 20.50
C GLU A 5 13.36 5.43 20.06
N ILE A 6 12.56 6.43 19.68
CA ILE A 6 11.18 6.21 19.22
C ILE A 6 11.17 5.36 17.93
N LEU A 7 12.08 5.64 16.98
CA LEU A 7 12.18 4.92 15.71
C LEU A 7 12.63 3.46 15.86
N ARG A 8 13.08 3.03 17.04
CA ARG A 8 13.39 1.62 17.33
C ARG A 8 12.18 0.82 17.80
N GLU A 9 11.07 1.48 18.08
CA GLU A 9 9.86 0.77 18.51
C GLU A 9 9.25 -0.05 17.36
N PRO A 10 9.12 -1.38 17.47
CA PRO A 10 8.62 -2.22 16.39
C PRO A 10 7.21 -1.88 15.93
N LYS A 11 6.37 -1.40 16.85
CA LYS A 11 5.02 -0.93 16.55
C LYS A 11 5.05 0.31 15.65
N LEU A 12 5.98 1.24 15.91
CA LEU A 12 6.17 2.41 15.07
C LEU A 12 6.73 2.03 13.69
N ILE A 13 7.70 1.10 13.65
CA ILE A 13 8.23 0.57 12.37
C ILE A 13 7.08 -0.03 11.55
N LEU A 14 6.24 -0.86 12.14
CA LEU A 14 5.08 -1.43 11.46
C LEU A 14 4.12 -0.34 10.96
N ALA A 15 3.85 0.69 11.77
CA ALA A 15 2.98 1.79 11.40
C ALA A 15 3.48 2.53 10.14
N ILE A 16 4.76 2.94 10.16
CA ILE A 16 5.38 3.68 9.04
C ILE A 16 5.50 2.78 7.79
N VAL A 17 6.00 1.55 7.95
CA VAL A 17 6.17 0.61 6.83
C VAL A 17 4.82 0.26 6.20
N SER A 18 3.76 0.08 7.00
CA SER A 18 2.41 -0.18 6.46
C SER A 18 1.92 0.95 5.56
N ALA A 19 2.01 2.19 6.01
CA ALA A 19 1.57 3.35 5.24
C ALA A 19 2.48 3.61 4.03
N ALA A 20 3.80 3.57 4.21
CA ALA A 20 4.77 3.85 3.15
C ALA A 20 4.74 2.80 2.02
N MET A 21 4.68 1.51 2.36
CA MET A 21 4.60 0.44 1.35
C MET A 21 3.24 0.42 0.66
N ALA A 22 2.15 0.69 1.40
CA ALA A 22 0.83 0.84 0.80
C ALA A 22 0.83 1.91 -0.31
N TYR A 23 1.36 3.10 -0.02
CA TYR A 23 1.45 4.18 -1.00
C TYR A 23 2.43 3.90 -2.14
N SER A 24 3.60 3.33 -1.84
CA SER A 24 4.60 3.01 -2.86
C SER A 24 4.07 2.02 -3.89
N ILE A 25 3.53 0.90 -3.44
CA ILE A 25 3.02 -0.18 -4.31
C ILE A 25 1.78 0.31 -5.07
N MET A 26 0.87 0.99 -4.39
CA MET A 26 -0.32 1.56 -5.01
C MET A 26 0.07 2.55 -6.12
N SER A 27 0.97 3.51 -5.85
CA SER A 27 1.39 4.50 -6.84
C SER A 27 2.15 3.89 -8.01
N LEU A 28 2.98 2.87 -7.75
CA LEU A 28 3.70 2.14 -8.79
C LEU A 28 2.71 1.50 -9.80
N ILE A 29 1.76 0.73 -9.29
CA ILE A 29 0.82 -0.02 -10.13
C ILE A 29 -0.21 0.90 -10.78
N MET A 30 -0.81 1.82 -9.99
CA MET A 30 -1.81 2.75 -10.51
C MET A 30 -1.26 3.65 -11.62
N THR A 31 -0.01 4.14 -11.49
CA THR A 31 0.62 5.01 -12.50
C THR A 31 0.97 4.22 -13.77
N ALA A 32 1.39 2.97 -13.63
CA ALA A 32 1.72 2.11 -14.78
C ALA A 32 0.48 1.60 -15.51
N THR A 33 -0.67 1.44 -14.83
CA THR A 33 -1.87 0.84 -15.41
C THR A 33 -2.36 1.54 -16.68
N PRO A 34 -2.56 2.87 -16.73
CA PRO A 34 -3.02 3.52 -17.95
C PRO A 34 -2.02 3.39 -19.10
N LEU A 35 -0.72 3.39 -18.81
CA LEU A 35 0.31 3.17 -19.81
C LEU A 35 0.25 1.73 -20.36
N SER A 36 0.11 0.73 -19.48
CA SER A 36 -0.02 -0.67 -19.90
C SER A 36 -1.30 -0.89 -20.69
N MET A 37 -2.44 -0.46 -20.18
CA MET A 37 -3.73 -0.68 -20.82
C MET A 37 -3.86 0.04 -22.16
N HIS A 38 -3.47 1.32 -22.24
CA HIS A 38 -3.72 2.13 -23.43
C HIS A 38 -2.60 2.04 -24.47
N GLU A 39 -1.33 2.18 -24.02
CA GLU A 39 -0.20 2.24 -24.96
C GLU A 39 0.31 0.86 -25.38
N ILE A 40 0.21 -0.15 -24.49
CA ILE A 40 0.75 -1.50 -24.76
C ILE A 40 -0.36 -2.44 -25.25
N ASP A 41 -1.47 -2.55 -24.50
CA ASP A 41 -2.55 -3.48 -24.81
C ASP A 41 -3.64 -2.89 -25.70
N HIS A 42 -3.52 -1.61 -26.08
CA HIS A 42 -4.41 -0.87 -26.99
C HIS A 42 -5.90 -0.83 -26.57
N TYR A 43 -6.16 -0.88 -25.26
CA TYR A 43 -7.51 -0.67 -24.74
C TYR A 43 -7.95 0.79 -24.89
N SER A 44 -9.26 1.01 -25.03
CA SER A 44 -9.82 2.36 -25.16
C SER A 44 -9.56 3.22 -23.91
N LEU A 45 -9.45 4.53 -24.09
CA LEU A 45 -9.36 5.47 -22.96
C LEU A 45 -10.55 5.38 -22.02
N ASP A 46 -11.75 5.11 -22.55
CA ASP A 46 -12.96 4.91 -21.72
C ASP A 46 -12.82 3.68 -20.81
N SER A 47 -12.36 2.55 -21.33
CA SER A 47 -12.12 1.34 -20.52
C SER A 47 -11.05 1.58 -19.45
N THR A 48 -9.95 2.23 -19.81
CA THR A 48 -8.86 2.59 -18.89
C THR A 48 -9.37 3.52 -17.78
N THR A 49 -10.15 4.53 -18.15
CA THR A 49 -10.73 5.48 -17.19
C THR A 49 -11.67 4.78 -16.20
N ARG A 50 -12.51 3.85 -16.66
CA ARG A 50 -13.42 3.08 -15.77
C ARG A 50 -12.64 2.22 -14.76
N VAL A 51 -11.55 1.61 -15.19
CA VAL A 51 -10.67 0.84 -14.29
C VAL A 51 -10.08 1.75 -13.21
N LEU A 52 -9.54 2.92 -13.58
CA LEU A 52 -8.98 3.88 -12.62
C LEU A 52 -10.05 4.47 -11.68
N GLN A 53 -11.23 4.80 -12.18
CA GLN A 53 -12.34 5.29 -11.35
C GLN A 53 -12.77 4.24 -10.32
N SER A 54 -12.86 2.97 -10.72
CA SER A 54 -13.18 1.87 -9.82
C SER A 54 -12.11 1.68 -8.74
N HIS A 55 -10.83 1.85 -9.10
CA HIS A 55 -9.71 1.82 -8.15
C HIS A 55 -9.83 2.95 -7.11
N ILE A 56 -10.04 4.19 -7.56
CA ILE A 56 -10.18 5.35 -6.67
C ILE A 56 -11.36 5.14 -5.73
N LEU A 57 -12.48 4.62 -6.23
CA LEU A 57 -13.63 4.28 -5.40
C LEU A 57 -13.27 3.22 -4.36
N ALA A 58 -12.55 2.18 -4.75
CA ALA A 58 -12.07 1.11 -3.86
C ALA A 58 -11.04 1.60 -2.82
N MET A 59 -10.29 2.67 -3.10
CA MET A 59 -9.38 3.29 -2.12
C MET A 59 -10.16 3.97 -0.99
N TYR A 60 -11.26 4.64 -1.26
CA TYR A 60 -11.94 5.50 -0.28
C TYR A 60 -13.23 4.91 0.29
N ALA A 61 -14.00 4.14 -0.48
CA ALA A 61 -15.25 3.54 -0.01
C ALA A 61 -15.09 2.68 1.26
N PRO A 62 -14.00 1.89 1.42
CA PRO A 62 -13.82 1.12 2.66
C PRO A 62 -13.66 1.98 3.91
N SER A 63 -13.27 3.25 3.80
CA SER A 63 -13.10 4.16 4.95
C SER A 63 -14.38 4.35 5.76
N PHE A 64 -15.56 4.17 5.14
CA PHE A 64 -16.85 4.24 5.83
C PHE A 64 -17.02 3.12 6.88
N PHE A 65 -16.34 1.99 6.73
CA PHE A 65 -16.44 0.84 7.64
C PHE A 65 -15.11 0.37 8.23
N SER A 66 -13.97 0.82 7.71
CA SER A 66 -12.63 0.41 8.18
C SER A 66 -12.42 0.70 9.66
N GLY A 67 -12.94 1.83 10.17
CA GLY A 67 -12.90 2.15 11.60
C GLY A 67 -13.64 1.12 12.45
N ILE A 68 -14.83 0.68 12.01
CA ILE A 68 -15.61 -0.37 12.67
C ILE A 68 -14.86 -1.70 12.61
N LEU A 69 -14.23 -1.99 11.47
CA LEU A 69 -13.44 -3.21 11.27
C LEU A 69 -12.24 -3.25 12.21
N ILE A 70 -11.51 -2.13 12.35
CA ILE A 70 -10.40 -1.98 13.30
C ILE A 70 -10.89 -2.16 14.75
N ALA A 71 -12.03 -1.55 15.11
CA ALA A 71 -12.58 -1.66 16.45
C ALA A 71 -13.01 -3.10 16.80
N ARG A 72 -13.55 -3.85 15.85
CA ARG A 72 -14.02 -5.23 16.07
C ARG A 72 -12.94 -6.29 15.97
N LEU A 73 -12.05 -6.19 14.99
CA LEU A 73 -11.04 -7.20 14.69
C LEU A 73 -9.68 -6.88 15.29
N GLY A 74 -9.44 -5.62 15.61
CA GLY A 74 -8.12 -5.09 15.97
C GLY A 74 -7.27 -4.71 14.77
N VAL A 75 -6.44 -3.70 14.95
CA VAL A 75 -5.64 -3.07 13.89
C VAL A 75 -4.67 -4.05 13.20
N TYR A 76 -4.07 -4.97 13.93
CA TYR A 76 -3.13 -5.96 13.36
C TYR A 76 -3.79 -6.92 12.37
N LYS A 77 -5.05 -7.31 12.58
CA LYS A 77 -5.77 -8.17 11.64
C LYS A 77 -6.14 -7.39 10.37
N VAL A 78 -6.48 -6.11 10.52
CA VAL A 78 -6.81 -5.24 9.39
C VAL A 78 -5.56 -4.98 8.53
N VAL A 79 -4.39 -4.73 9.14
CA VAL A 79 -3.11 -4.62 8.42
C VAL A 79 -2.78 -5.90 7.64
N LYS A 80 -2.99 -7.09 8.25
CA LYS A 80 -2.78 -8.36 7.55
C LYS A 80 -3.76 -8.59 6.40
N LEU A 81 -5.01 -8.19 6.58
CA LEU A 81 -5.99 -8.24 5.51
C LEU A 81 -5.57 -7.32 4.35
N GLY A 82 -5.07 -6.12 4.66
CA GLY A 82 -4.53 -5.21 3.64
C GLY A 82 -3.34 -5.81 2.88
N LEU A 83 -2.38 -6.45 3.59
CA LEU A 83 -1.27 -7.17 2.96
C LEU A 83 -1.78 -8.31 2.05
N PHE A 84 -2.72 -9.11 2.54
CA PHE A 84 -3.31 -10.21 1.76
C PHE A 84 -3.96 -9.71 0.47
N LEU A 85 -4.75 -8.62 0.54
CA LEU A 85 -5.40 -8.03 -0.63
C LEU A 85 -4.40 -7.46 -1.64
N MET A 86 -3.29 -6.88 -1.18
CA MET A 86 -2.23 -6.44 -2.09
C MET A 86 -1.55 -7.62 -2.78
N ILE A 87 -1.24 -8.70 -2.06
CA ILE A 87 -0.69 -9.92 -2.67
C ILE A 87 -1.67 -10.49 -3.71
N LEU A 88 -2.95 -10.55 -3.38
CA LEU A 88 -3.98 -11.04 -4.28
C LEU A 88 -4.12 -10.13 -5.52
N SER A 89 -4.00 -8.81 -5.35
CA SER A 89 -3.96 -7.86 -6.47
C SER A 89 -2.84 -8.19 -7.47
N LEU A 90 -1.62 -8.43 -6.98
CA LEU A 90 -0.49 -8.81 -7.83
C LEU A 90 -0.75 -10.16 -8.53
N ALA A 91 -1.29 -11.13 -7.81
CA ALA A 91 -1.60 -12.45 -8.37
C ALA A 91 -2.66 -12.38 -9.48
N VAL A 92 -3.70 -11.58 -9.30
CA VAL A 92 -4.76 -11.37 -10.32
C VAL A 92 -4.22 -10.60 -11.54
N GLY A 93 -3.34 -9.62 -11.32
CA GLY A 93 -2.73 -8.82 -12.39
C GLY A 93 -1.61 -9.53 -13.15
N TRP A 94 -1.18 -10.73 -12.71
CA TRP A 94 -0.07 -11.46 -13.29
C TRP A 94 -0.42 -12.10 -14.65
N GLY A 95 0.53 -12.16 -15.55
CA GLY A 95 0.40 -12.81 -16.86
C GLY A 95 0.06 -11.81 -17.96
N ASN A 96 -0.90 -12.15 -18.80
CA ASN A 96 -1.47 -11.27 -19.82
C ASN A 96 -2.85 -10.81 -19.36
N PRO A 97 -2.95 -9.71 -18.62
CA PRO A 97 -4.20 -9.31 -18.04
C PRO A 97 -5.18 -8.79 -19.10
N GLU A 98 -6.39 -9.35 -19.12
CA GLU A 98 -7.54 -8.76 -19.79
C GLU A 98 -8.11 -7.59 -18.97
N ILE A 99 -9.04 -6.81 -19.52
CA ILE A 99 -9.67 -5.67 -18.84
C ILE A 99 -10.20 -6.06 -17.45
N PHE A 100 -10.81 -7.24 -17.34
CA PHE A 100 -11.35 -7.74 -16.07
C PHE A 100 -10.24 -7.97 -15.02
N HIS A 101 -9.08 -8.48 -15.43
CA HIS A 101 -7.94 -8.68 -14.53
C HIS A 101 -7.36 -7.35 -14.04
N TYR A 102 -7.20 -6.37 -14.94
CA TYR A 102 -6.82 -5.00 -14.55
C TYR A 102 -7.81 -4.41 -13.55
N TRP A 103 -9.11 -4.51 -13.87
CA TRP A 103 -10.18 -3.98 -13.04
C TRP A 103 -10.19 -4.61 -11.63
N LEU A 104 -10.17 -5.95 -11.57
CA LEU A 104 -10.19 -6.65 -10.29
C LEU A 104 -8.89 -6.43 -9.49
N ALA A 105 -7.73 -6.48 -10.15
CA ALA A 105 -6.45 -6.21 -9.50
C ALA A 105 -6.41 -4.82 -8.88
N LEU A 106 -6.88 -3.79 -9.58
CA LEU A 106 -6.91 -2.43 -9.06
C LEU A 106 -7.93 -2.22 -7.94
N ILE A 107 -9.07 -2.88 -7.97
CA ILE A 107 -10.03 -2.87 -6.85
C ILE A 107 -9.39 -3.48 -5.61
N LEU A 108 -8.76 -4.65 -5.73
CA LEU A 108 -8.06 -5.31 -4.62
C LEU A 108 -6.91 -4.45 -4.09
N LEU A 109 -6.17 -3.78 -4.97
CA LEU A 109 -5.12 -2.84 -4.63
C LEU A 109 -5.66 -1.66 -3.81
N GLY A 110 -6.81 -1.10 -4.22
CA GLY A 110 -7.45 0.01 -3.52
C GLY A 110 -7.89 -0.36 -2.11
N PHE A 111 -8.57 -1.51 -1.94
CA PHE A 111 -8.93 -2.03 -0.62
C PHE A 111 -7.69 -2.33 0.23
N GLY A 112 -6.67 -2.98 -0.35
CA GLY A 112 -5.41 -3.29 0.33
C GLY A 112 -4.72 -2.03 0.83
N TRP A 113 -4.63 -1.01 -0.03
CA TRP A 113 -4.09 0.30 0.33
C TRP A 113 -4.86 0.94 1.49
N ASN A 114 -6.20 0.96 1.42
CA ASN A 114 -7.02 1.56 2.47
C ASN A 114 -6.76 0.92 3.84
N PHE A 115 -6.79 -0.40 3.91
CA PHE A 115 -6.59 -1.12 5.18
C PHE A 115 -5.17 -0.97 5.73
N LEU A 116 -4.16 -0.96 4.88
CA LEU A 116 -2.77 -0.75 5.30
C LEU A 116 -2.53 0.69 5.76
N PHE A 117 -3.06 1.66 5.03
CA PHE A 117 -2.89 3.07 5.36
C PHE A 117 -3.64 3.44 6.65
N LEU A 118 -4.91 3.08 6.77
CA LEU A 118 -5.68 3.34 7.99
C LEU A 118 -5.15 2.54 9.17
N GLY A 119 -4.75 1.29 8.98
CA GLY A 119 -4.13 0.49 10.02
C GLY A 119 -2.80 1.09 10.48
N GLY A 120 -1.95 1.51 9.53
CA GLY A 120 -0.68 2.18 9.81
C GLY A 120 -0.87 3.50 10.57
N THR A 121 -1.78 4.36 10.11
CA THR A 121 -2.07 5.63 10.79
C THR A 121 -2.67 5.44 12.18
N THR A 122 -3.51 4.42 12.38
CA THR A 122 -4.03 4.07 13.70
C THR A 122 -2.91 3.65 14.64
N LEU A 123 -2.03 2.73 14.21
CA LEU A 123 -0.86 2.31 14.98
C LEU A 123 0.07 3.48 15.30
N LEU A 124 0.28 4.38 14.34
CA LEU A 124 1.15 5.54 14.50
C LEU A 124 0.72 6.40 15.70
N THR A 125 -0.58 6.66 15.82
CA THR A 125 -1.12 7.50 16.91
C THR A 125 -0.92 6.90 18.31
N GLU A 126 -0.72 5.59 18.40
CA GLU A 126 -0.48 4.88 19.64
C GLU A 126 1.01 4.82 20.03
N CYS A 127 1.93 5.26 19.17
CA CYS A 127 3.39 5.13 19.37
C CYS A 127 4.06 6.38 19.95
N TYR A 128 3.41 7.52 19.96
CA TYR A 128 4.02 8.78 20.40
C TYR A 128 3.21 9.50 21.48
N ARG A 129 3.90 10.28 22.30
CA ARG A 129 3.30 11.24 23.26
C ARG A 129 2.94 12.55 22.53
N SER A 130 2.03 13.34 23.11
CA SER A 130 1.61 14.62 22.51
C SER A 130 2.78 15.55 22.17
N SER A 131 3.83 15.58 23.02
CA SER A 131 5.05 16.36 22.79
C SER A 131 5.96 15.84 21.67
N GLU A 132 5.78 14.60 21.25
CA GLU A 132 6.57 13.92 20.21
C GLU A 132 5.89 13.94 18.84
N ARG A 133 4.58 14.30 18.81
CA ARG A 133 3.69 14.21 17.65
C ARG A 133 4.31 14.76 16.37
N PHE A 134 4.78 16.00 16.39
CA PHE A 134 5.24 16.67 15.17
C PHE A 134 6.46 15.99 14.55
N LYS A 135 7.44 15.57 15.38
CA LYS A 135 8.63 14.90 14.86
C LYS A 135 8.33 13.49 14.32
N VAL A 136 7.42 12.75 14.97
CA VAL A 136 7.05 11.40 14.52
C VAL A 136 6.20 11.47 13.25
N GLN A 137 5.23 12.38 13.20
CA GLN A 137 4.43 12.60 11.99
C GLN A 137 5.27 13.07 10.82
N ALA A 138 6.25 13.99 11.04
CA ALA A 138 7.15 14.43 9.99
C ALA A 138 7.95 13.27 9.36
N VAL A 139 8.46 12.34 10.19
CA VAL A 139 9.16 11.14 9.68
C VAL A 139 8.20 10.22 8.93
N ASN A 140 7.00 10.01 9.47
CA ASN A 140 5.98 9.22 8.79
C ASN A 140 5.63 9.80 7.42
N ASP A 141 5.31 11.08 7.36
CA ASP A 141 4.87 11.75 6.13
C ASP A 141 6.00 11.81 5.09
N PHE A 142 7.23 12.09 5.53
CA PHE A 142 8.41 12.01 4.65
C PHE A 142 8.59 10.60 4.08
N SER A 143 8.44 9.56 4.90
CA SER A 143 8.56 8.17 4.47
C SER A 143 7.43 7.80 3.49
N VAL A 144 6.20 8.14 3.82
CA VAL A 144 5.01 7.81 3.01
C VAL A 144 5.07 8.50 1.65
N PHE A 145 5.21 9.82 1.63
CA PHE A 145 5.20 10.59 0.37
C PHE A 145 6.49 10.42 -0.42
N GLY A 146 7.64 10.21 0.25
CA GLY A 146 8.88 9.85 -0.41
C GLY A 146 8.79 8.51 -1.15
N MET A 147 8.24 7.49 -0.51
CA MET A 147 8.03 6.18 -1.12
C MET A 147 6.95 6.22 -2.20
N GLN A 148 5.91 7.02 -2.04
CA GLN A 148 4.92 7.28 -3.09
C GLN A 148 5.56 7.90 -4.34
N ALA A 149 6.38 8.92 -4.15
CA ALA A 149 7.08 9.59 -5.24
C ALA A 149 8.00 8.61 -5.99
N LEU A 150 8.77 7.79 -5.27
CA LEU A 150 9.63 6.75 -5.86
C LEU A 150 8.80 5.73 -6.67
N GLY A 151 7.68 5.28 -6.13
CA GLY A 151 6.75 4.37 -6.82
C GLY A 151 6.23 4.98 -8.12
N SER A 152 5.72 6.20 -8.07
CA SER A 152 5.16 6.89 -9.23
C SER A 152 6.22 7.21 -10.30
N LEU A 153 7.38 7.76 -9.90
CA LEU A 153 8.48 8.08 -10.83
C LEU A 153 9.09 6.81 -11.44
N GLY A 154 9.17 5.72 -10.67
CA GLY A 154 9.69 4.44 -11.15
C GLY A 154 8.75 3.69 -12.09
N ALA A 155 7.45 3.99 -12.07
CA ALA A 155 6.43 3.22 -12.78
C ALA A 155 6.65 3.15 -14.29
N GLY A 156 6.87 4.30 -14.93
CA GLY A 156 7.11 4.36 -16.37
C GLY A 156 8.42 3.68 -16.79
N VAL A 157 9.49 3.90 -16.02
CA VAL A 157 10.82 3.30 -16.27
C VAL A 157 10.76 1.77 -16.14
N LEU A 158 10.15 1.27 -15.08
CA LEU A 158 10.01 -0.17 -14.88
C LEU A 158 9.11 -0.81 -15.93
N LEU A 159 7.98 -0.18 -16.24
CA LEU A 159 7.08 -0.70 -17.29
C LEU A 159 7.79 -0.79 -18.64
N ALA A 160 8.55 0.23 -19.02
CA ALA A 160 9.29 0.25 -20.28
C ALA A 160 10.47 -0.74 -20.32
N SER A 161 11.14 -0.98 -19.18
CA SER A 161 12.37 -1.80 -19.14
C SER A 161 12.10 -3.29 -18.90
N VAL A 162 11.13 -3.64 -18.07
CA VAL A 162 10.85 -5.02 -17.63
C VAL A 162 9.41 -5.47 -17.87
N GLY A 163 8.58 -4.62 -18.47
CA GLY A 163 7.17 -4.88 -18.76
C GLY A 163 6.28 -4.97 -17.53
N TRP A 164 5.00 -5.29 -17.77
CA TRP A 164 3.98 -5.33 -16.72
C TRP A 164 4.31 -6.35 -15.60
N ASN A 165 4.66 -7.59 -15.96
CA ASN A 165 5.00 -8.61 -14.96
C ASN A 165 6.25 -8.26 -14.16
N GLY A 166 7.27 -7.69 -14.80
CA GLY A 166 8.48 -7.22 -14.11
C GLY A 166 8.18 -6.09 -13.12
N LEU A 167 7.27 -5.18 -13.48
CA LEU A 167 6.79 -4.13 -12.60
C LEU A 167 6.05 -4.70 -11.37
N LEU A 168 5.20 -5.71 -11.55
CA LEU A 168 4.54 -6.39 -10.42
C LEU A 168 5.56 -7.09 -9.52
N LEU A 169 6.61 -7.71 -10.07
CA LEU A 169 7.71 -8.28 -9.28
C LEU A 169 8.47 -7.24 -8.47
N ALA A 170 8.62 -6.02 -9.00
CA ALA A 170 9.26 -4.92 -8.28
C ALA A 170 8.49 -4.47 -7.02
N ALA A 171 7.21 -4.81 -6.90
CA ALA A 171 6.43 -4.57 -5.68
C ALA A 171 6.71 -5.60 -4.56
N ILE A 172 7.25 -6.79 -4.89
CA ILE A 172 7.46 -7.88 -3.92
C ILE A 172 8.37 -7.48 -2.75
N PRO A 173 9.51 -6.80 -2.94
CA PRO A 173 10.33 -6.36 -1.81
C PRO A 173 9.58 -5.52 -0.79
N GLY A 174 8.66 -4.65 -1.24
CA GLY A 174 7.80 -3.86 -0.36
C GLY A 174 6.82 -4.72 0.45
N LEU A 175 6.22 -5.74 -0.18
CA LEU A 175 5.35 -6.71 0.52
C LEU A 175 6.13 -7.55 1.53
N VAL A 176 7.36 -7.95 1.19
CA VAL A 176 8.26 -8.68 2.12
C VAL A 176 8.64 -7.80 3.30
N ALA A 177 9.00 -6.53 3.07
CA ALA A 177 9.31 -5.59 4.15
C ALA A 177 8.12 -5.42 5.10
N LEU A 178 6.89 -5.30 4.56
CA LEU A 178 5.67 -5.23 5.35
C LEU A 178 5.42 -6.51 6.16
N LEU A 179 5.59 -7.67 5.54
CA LEU A 179 5.46 -8.97 6.24
C LEU A 179 6.47 -9.07 7.40
N LEU A 180 7.72 -8.71 7.17
CA LEU A 180 8.76 -8.72 8.22
C LEU A 180 8.41 -7.74 9.35
N ALA A 181 7.90 -6.55 9.04
CA ALA A 181 7.45 -5.59 10.05
C ALA A 181 6.29 -6.15 10.91
N ILE A 182 5.32 -6.84 10.28
CA ILE A 182 4.23 -7.52 11.00
C ILE A 182 4.76 -8.61 11.94
N LEU A 183 5.71 -9.42 11.47
CA LEU A 183 6.30 -10.50 12.26
C LEU A 183 7.13 -9.96 13.43
N LEU A 184 7.91 -8.89 13.21
CA LEU A 184 8.68 -8.21 14.25
C LEU A 184 7.77 -7.65 15.34
N ALA A 185 6.72 -6.92 14.96
CA ALA A 185 5.77 -6.34 15.90
C ALA A 185 5.02 -7.40 16.74
N ARG A 186 4.71 -8.57 16.15
CA ARG A 186 4.06 -9.67 16.88
C ARG A 186 4.94 -10.28 17.96
N ARG A 187 6.22 -10.53 17.66
CA ARG A 187 7.15 -11.17 18.62
C ARG A 187 7.28 -10.41 19.92
N LEU A 188 7.08 -9.10 19.89
CA LEU A 188 7.29 -8.21 21.04
C LEU A 188 5.99 -7.87 21.80
N VAL A 189 4.84 -8.23 21.25
CA VAL A 189 3.54 -8.14 21.96
C VAL A 189 3.23 -9.45 22.74
N THR A 190 3.90 -10.56 22.38
CA THR A 190 3.70 -11.89 23.02
C THR A 190 4.75 -12.23 24.11
N ASN A 191 5.74 -11.36 24.32
CA ASN A 191 6.69 -11.41 25.45
C ASN A 191 6.39 -10.28 26.44
#